data_ac8ebe9630b7907c964436193ef488a9
#
_entry.id   ac8ebe9630b7907c964436193ef488a9
#
_cell.length_a   1.000
_cell.length_b   1.000
_cell.length_c   1.000
_cell.angle_alpha   90.00
_cell.angle_beta   90.00
_cell.angle_gamma   90.00
#
_symmetry.space_group_name_H-M   'P 1'
#
loop_
_entity.id
_entity.type
_entity.pdbx_description
1 polymer ?
#
loop_
_entity_poly.entity_id
_entity_poly.type
_entity_poly.pdbx_seq_one_letter_code
_entity_poly.pdbx_strand_id
1 'polypeptide(L)'
;MTTIMKTSGIWVCLLLALPQFSEGQQYLNAGEVDVAIVRNPFMASESILAEGLVDSLTALGATIGKNETFSLTEEEEAYSGWAREALVSRHIADLISANGRNEYLTVALLGSCSDLPGVLSGLQNMGPGQEEQVYHLAANIPNRVGLIYFDAHADVNTPETTLSGMYGGMDVALAAGLYNDNNRLITGLDPPLPPSYILLADVRDTDPREVELIERMQFEIISTDDIRTQSENVHAQMKRLSELTDVIYIHIDMDVLAPEEVSGHGLTAPDGPTSQELADCLELIFQYPKAAAIGIASTPYGPRDPDHLSRQAAVRLVQGALRGVNKRT
;
A
#
# COMPACT_ATOMS: atom_id res chain seq x y z
N MET A 1 69.79 -28.79 -25.27
CA MET A 1 69.78 -28.40 -23.84
C MET A 1 68.92 -27.14 -23.70
N THR A 2 67.67 -27.32 -23.46
CA THR A 2 66.70 -26.17 -23.40
C THR A 2 66.10 -26.17 -22.00
N THR A 3 66.49 -25.19 -21.22
CA THR A 3 66.07 -25.03 -19.83
C THR A 3 64.67 -24.43 -19.82
N ILE A 4 63.70 -25.17 -19.29
CA ILE A 4 62.35 -24.66 -19.08
C ILE A 4 62.33 -24.01 -17.68
N MET A 5 62.16 -22.70 -17.66
CA MET A 5 61.84 -21.95 -16.44
C MET A 5 60.32 -22.09 -16.14
N LYS A 6 60.00 -22.69 -15.01
CA LYS A 6 58.65 -22.67 -14.43
C LYS A 6 58.44 -21.30 -13.75
N THR A 7 57.54 -20.51 -14.28
CA THR A 7 57.02 -19.34 -13.57
C THR A 7 55.79 -19.80 -12.77
N SER A 8 55.87 -19.68 -11.46
CA SER A 8 54.77 -19.85 -10.52
C SER A 8 53.77 -18.73 -10.67
N GLY A 9 52.63 -19.00 -11.30
CA GLY A 9 51.52 -18.07 -11.38
C GLY A 9 50.77 -18.01 -10.04
N ILE A 10 50.88 -16.91 -9.36
CA ILE A 10 50.02 -16.56 -8.23
C ILE A 10 48.68 -16.05 -8.84
N TRP A 11 47.63 -16.87 -8.69
CA TRP A 11 46.27 -16.41 -8.95
C TRP A 11 45.82 -15.56 -7.76
N VAL A 12 45.86 -14.24 -7.92
CA VAL A 12 45.20 -13.34 -6.99
C VAL A 12 43.72 -13.39 -7.31
N CYS A 13 42.94 -14.17 -6.56
CA CYS A 13 41.49 -14.01 -6.52
C CYS A 13 41.20 -12.65 -5.90
N LEU A 14 40.91 -11.64 -6.72
CA LEU A 14 40.23 -10.44 -6.26
C LEU A 14 38.80 -10.84 -5.88
N LEU A 15 38.59 -11.16 -4.62
CA LEU A 15 37.27 -11.15 -4.01
C LEU A 15 36.81 -9.68 -4.03
N LEU A 16 36.08 -9.30 -5.06
CA LEU A 16 35.23 -8.12 -5.00
C LEU A 16 34.24 -8.40 -3.86
N ALA A 17 34.54 -7.85 -2.70
CA ALA A 17 33.57 -7.72 -1.63
C ALA A 17 32.41 -6.89 -2.23
N LEU A 18 31.34 -7.56 -2.62
CA LEU A 18 30.08 -6.89 -2.82
C LEU A 18 29.79 -6.13 -1.51
N PRO A 19 29.42 -4.85 -1.56
CA PRO A 19 29.02 -4.16 -0.36
C PRO A 19 27.93 -4.99 0.30
N GLN A 20 28.19 -5.47 1.51
CA GLN A 20 27.13 -5.98 2.36
C GLN A 20 26.21 -4.78 2.57
N PHE A 21 25.06 -4.80 1.92
CA PHE A 21 23.97 -3.90 2.30
C PHE A 21 23.74 -4.16 3.78
N SER A 22 24.01 -3.17 4.61
CA SER A 22 23.77 -3.27 6.03
C SER A 22 22.28 -3.55 6.23
N GLU A 23 21.97 -4.72 6.80
CA GLU A 23 20.69 -4.97 7.43
C GLU A 23 20.53 -3.90 8.51
N GLY A 24 19.73 -2.85 8.25
CA GLY A 24 19.50 -1.83 9.26
C GLY A 24 19.15 -0.43 8.76
N GLN A 25 18.78 -0.22 7.50
CA GLN A 25 18.14 1.05 7.16
C GLN A 25 16.75 1.09 7.80
N GLN A 26 16.63 1.86 8.90
CA GLN A 26 15.35 2.26 9.46
C GLN A 26 14.69 3.20 8.46
N TYR A 27 13.55 2.80 7.92
CA TYR A 27 12.80 3.59 6.95
C TYR A 27 12.22 4.87 7.56
N LEU A 28 11.93 4.89 8.86
CA LEU A 28 11.45 6.04 9.64
C LEU A 28 11.95 5.86 11.08
N ASN A 29 12.50 6.91 11.66
CA ASN A 29 12.97 6.87 13.04
C ASN A 29 11.80 7.02 14.02
N ALA A 30 11.84 6.29 15.13
CA ALA A 30 10.90 6.49 16.22
C ALA A 30 11.03 7.93 16.78
N GLY A 31 9.89 8.63 16.92
CA GLY A 31 9.83 9.92 17.58
C GLY A 31 10.00 11.17 16.70
N GLU A 32 10.40 11.02 15.43
CA GLU A 32 10.46 12.13 14.45
C GLU A 32 9.88 11.62 13.13
N VAL A 33 8.55 11.43 13.07
CA VAL A 33 7.88 10.90 11.88
C VAL A 33 7.36 12.04 11.04
N ASP A 34 7.96 12.22 9.86
CA ASP A 34 7.41 13.07 8.82
C ASP A 34 6.32 12.31 8.06
N VAL A 35 5.18 12.97 7.89
CA VAL A 35 4.01 12.41 7.19
C VAL A 35 3.79 13.16 5.89
N ALA A 36 3.62 12.42 4.79
CA ALA A 36 3.12 12.93 3.53
C ALA A 36 1.69 12.46 3.29
N ILE A 37 0.74 13.39 3.24
CA ILE A 37 -0.66 13.12 2.93
C ILE A 37 -0.88 13.38 1.43
N VAL A 38 -1.32 12.36 0.71
CA VAL A 38 -1.72 12.43 -0.70
C VAL A 38 -3.22 12.20 -0.78
N ARG A 39 -3.93 13.07 -1.50
CA ARG A 39 -5.39 13.09 -1.50
C ARG A 39 -5.98 12.99 -2.91
N ASN A 40 -6.90 12.04 -3.09
CA ASN A 40 -7.83 12.07 -4.21
C ASN A 40 -8.88 13.17 -3.95
N PRO A 41 -9.01 14.19 -4.84
CA PRO A 41 -9.89 15.34 -4.60
C PRO A 41 -11.39 15.04 -4.78
N PHE A 42 -11.75 13.87 -5.29
CA PHE A 42 -13.12 13.61 -5.77
C PHE A 42 -14.04 12.94 -4.75
N MET A 43 -13.52 12.50 -3.60
CA MET A 43 -14.25 11.68 -2.64
C MET A 43 -14.10 12.19 -1.19
N ALA A 44 -13.90 11.28 -0.24
CA ALA A 44 -13.97 11.57 1.19
C ALA A 44 -12.78 12.33 1.78
N SER A 45 -11.69 12.56 1.05
CA SER A 45 -10.42 13.04 1.59
C SER A 45 -10.54 14.34 2.40
N GLU A 46 -11.27 15.32 1.88
CA GLU A 46 -11.50 16.58 2.59
C GLU A 46 -12.34 16.39 3.87
N SER A 47 -13.27 15.45 3.84
CA SER A 47 -14.11 15.14 5.00
C SER A 47 -13.32 14.44 6.10
N ILE A 48 -12.35 13.60 5.75
CA ILE A 48 -11.44 12.94 6.70
C ILE A 48 -10.48 13.98 7.32
N LEU A 49 -9.96 14.92 6.51
CA LEU A 49 -9.16 16.02 7.05
C LEU A 49 -9.96 16.87 8.03
N ALA A 50 -11.20 17.20 7.68
CA ALA A 50 -12.10 18.01 8.53
C ALA A 50 -12.47 17.29 9.84
N GLU A 51 -12.35 15.95 9.90
CA GLU A 51 -12.53 15.16 11.14
C GLU A 51 -11.32 15.27 12.08
N GLY A 52 -10.30 16.06 11.74
CA GLY A 52 -9.16 16.35 12.59
C GLY A 52 -7.97 15.39 12.40
N LEU A 53 -7.82 14.79 11.23
CA LEU A 53 -6.69 13.88 10.96
C LEU A 53 -5.34 14.55 11.25
N VAL A 54 -5.09 15.76 10.71
CA VAL A 54 -3.82 16.48 10.87
C VAL A 54 -3.52 16.76 12.35
N ASP A 55 -4.50 17.29 13.08
CA ASP A 55 -4.34 17.60 14.50
C ASP A 55 -4.05 16.33 15.33
N SER A 56 -4.72 15.24 15.00
CA SER A 56 -4.56 13.97 15.71
C SER A 56 -3.19 13.32 15.45
N LEU A 57 -2.65 13.41 14.24
CA LEU A 57 -1.31 12.93 13.90
C LEU A 57 -0.23 13.81 14.57
N THR A 58 -0.42 15.13 14.56
CA THR A 58 0.48 16.06 15.24
C THR A 58 0.49 15.82 16.77
N ALA A 59 -0.65 15.54 17.38
CA ALA A 59 -0.74 15.19 18.79
C ALA A 59 0.00 13.88 19.13
N LEU A 60 0.18 12.99 18.17
CA LEU A 60 0.99 11.77 18.29
C LEU A 60 2.47 11.98 17.95
N GLY A 61 2.90 13.23 17.71
CA GLY A 61 4.29 13.59 17.48
C GLY A 61 4.73 13.61 16.00
N ALA A 62 3.79 13.49 15.06
CA ALA A 62 4.16 13.60 13.65
C ALA A 62 4.30 15.05 13.18
N THR A 63 5.20 15.27 12.24
CA THR A 63 5.29 16.49 11.44
C THR A 63 4.62 16.25 10.09
N ILE A 64 3.68 17.12 9.70
CA ILE A 64 3.08 17.03 8.37
C ILE A 64 4.00 17.78 7.37
N GLY A 65 4.86 17.02 6.71
CA GLY A 65 5.82 17.57 5.75
C GLY A 65 5.19 17.89 4.39
N LYS A 66 4.16 17.10 3.98
CA LYS A 66 3.41 17.31 2.74
C LYS A 66 1.92 17.05 2.96
N ASN A 67 1.08 17.80 2.25
CA ASN A 67 -0.37 17.59 2.19
C ASN A 67 -0.85 18.02 0.81
N GLU A 68 -0.85 17.09 -0.13
CA GLU A 68 -0.94 17.37 -1.55
C GLU A 68 -2.18 16.71 -2.17
N THR A 69 -2.69 17.36 -3.21
CA THR A 69 -3.78 16.90 -4.05
C THR A 69 -3.49 17.29 -5.49
N PHE A 70 -4.32 16.85 -6.42
CA PHE A 70 -4.18 17.15 -7.85
C PHE A 70 -5.50 17.70 -8.42
N SER A 71 -5.45 18.15 -9.66
CA SER A 71 -6.62 18.48 -10.47
C SER A 71 -6.46 17.85 -11.83
N LEU A 72 -7.54 17.35 -12.41
CA LEU A 72 -7.52 16.89 -13.80
C LEU A 72 -7.52 18.12 -14.73
N THR A 73 -6.85 17.99 -15.86
CA THR A 73 -6.95 18.96 -16.94
C THR A 73 -8.32 18.87 -17.64
N GLU A 74 -8.70 19.89 -18.39
CA GLU A 74 -9.95 19.87 -19.16
C GLU A 74 -10.02 18.68 -20.14
N GLU A 75 -8.88 18.28 -20.72
CA GLU A 75 -8.78 17.11 -21.58
C GLU A 75 -9.00 15.83 -20.80
N GLU A 76 -8.38 15.67 -19.62
CA GLU A 76 -8.52 14.50 -18.75
C GLU A 76 -9.94 14.35 -18.18
N GLU A 77 -10.62 15.46 -17.90
CA GLU A 77 -12.02 15.46 -17.46
C GLU A 77 -13.00 14.90 -18.50
N ALA A 78 -12.62 14.93 -19.78
CA ALA A 78 -13.42 14.36 -20.85
C ALA A 78 -13.41 12.82 -20.91
N TYR A 79 -12.45 12.17 -20.23
CA TYR A 79 -12.40 10.72 -20.14
C TYR A 79 -13.40 10.18 -19.12
N SER A 80 -13.78 8.92 -19.30
CA SER A 80 -14.67 8.18 -18.39
C SER A 80 -14.25 6.72 -18.27
N GLY A 81 -14.85 6.00 -17.30
CA GLY A 81 -14.56 4.59 -17.03
C GLY A 81 -13.08 4.34 -16.76
N TRP A 82 -12.55 3.21 -17.23
CA TRP A 82 -11.15 2.80 -16.99
C TRP A 82 -10.10 3.85 -17.34
N ALA A 83 -10.33 4.63 -18.39
CA ALA A 83 -9.36 5.64 -18.79
C ALA A 83 -9.27 6.78 -17.77
N ARG A 84 -10.42 7.21 -17.20
CA ARG A 84 -10.44 8.21 -16.15
C ARG A 84 -9.79 7.68 -14.88
N GLU A 85 -10.13 6.46 -14.46
CA GLU A 85 -9.53 5.82 -13.27
C GLU A 85 -8.00 5.72 -13.40
N ALA A 86 -7.51 5.33 -14.58
CA ALA A 86 -6.07 5.27 -14.83
C ALA A 86 -5.37 6.65 -14.73
N LEU A 87 -6.02 7.72 -15.21
CA LEU A 87 -5.48 9.08 -15.11
C LEU A 87 -5.47 9.58 -13.65
N VAL A 88 -6.55 9.36 -12.90
CA VAL A 88 -6.61 9.66 -11.45
C VAL A 88 -5.48 8.92 -10.72
N SER A 89 -5.35 7.62 -10.95
CA SER A 89 -4.28 6.80 -10.38
C SER A 89 -2.89 7.29 -10.78
N ARG A 90 -2.72 7.79 -12.01
CA ARG A 90 -1.45 8.37 -12.47
C ARG A 90 -1.06 9.61 -11.67
N HIS A 91 -2.00 10.53 -11.41
CA HIS A 91 -1.75 11.71 -10.60
C HIS A 91 -1.38 11.34 -9.15
N ILE A 92 -2.04 10.33 -8.57
CA ILE A 92 -1.67 9.79 -7.25
C ILE A 92 -0.23 9.24 -7.28
N ALA A 93 0.12 8.47 -8.32
CA ALA A 93 1.46 7.93 -8.48
C ALA A 93 2.53 9.02 -8.57
N ASP A 94 2.27 10.08 -9.33
CA ASP A 94 3.21 11.20 -9.51
C ASP A 94 3.45 11.94 -8.17
N LEU A 95 2.41 12.15 -7.36
CA LEU A 95 2.56 12.76 -6.02
C LEU A 95 3.36 11.87 -5.06
N ILE A 96 3.07 10.56 -5.03
CA ILE A 96 3.76 9.62 -4.15
C ILE A 96 5.21 9.42 -4.58
N SER A 97 5.48 9.27 -5.88
CA SER A 97 6.85 9.08 -6.39
C SER A 97 7.77 10.29 -6.14
N ALA A 98 7.18 11.48 -5.98
CA ALA A 98 7.90 12.70 -5.61
C ALA A 98 8.34 12.72 -4.12
N ASN A 99 7.86 11.78 -3.30
CA ASN A 99 8.35 11.58 -1.94
C ASN A 99 9.63 10.73 -1.98
N GLY A 100 10.63 11.11 -1.20
CA GLY A 100 11.83 10.28 -1.06
C GLY A 100 11.51 8.97 -0.33
N ARG A 101 12.12 7.86 -0.77
CA ARG A 101 12.05 6.62 -0.02
C ARG A 101 12.68 6.86 1.35
N ASN A 102 12.02 6.41 2.41
CA ASN A 102 12.44 6.56 3.81
C ASN A 102 12.30 7.98 4.39
N GLU A 103 11.71 8.94 3.67
CA GLU A 103 11.54 10.30 4.16
C GLU A 103 10.20 10.49 4.89
N TYR A 104 9.15 9.79 4.42
CA TYR A 104 7.79 10.02 4.91
C TYR A 104 7.04 8.72 5.20
N LEU A 105 6.20 8.74 6.24
CA LEU A 105 5.04 7.86 6.29
C LEU A 105 4.01 8.39 5.28
N THR A 106 3.78 7.67 4.21
CA THR A 106 2.79 8.05 3.20
C THR A 106 1.39 7.69 3.66
N VAL A 107 0.50 8.68 3.74
CA VAL A 107 -0.94 8.52 4.01
C VAL A 107 -1.71 8.89 2.76
N ALA A 108 -2.31 7.93 2.09
CA ALA A 108 -3.12 8.14 0.90
C ALA A 108 -4.62 8.13 1.26
N LEU A 109 -5.31 9.26 1.08
CA LEU A 109 -6.76 9.36 1.22
C LEU A 109 -7.37 9.20 -0.15
N LEU A 110 -7.91 8.02 -0.41
CA LEU A 110 -8.31 7.52 -1.72
C LEU A 110 -9.81 7.67 -1.94
N GLY A 111 -10.22 7.63 -3.21
CA GLY A 111 -11.61 7.65 -3.59
C GLY A 111 -12.27 6.29 -3.44
N SER A 112 -11.66 5.29 -4.04
CA SER A 112 -12.09 3.89 -4.03
C SER A 112 -10.87 2.98 -4.21
N CYS A 113 -11.09 1.67 -4.22
CA CYS A 113 -10.02 0.71 -4.49
C CYS A 113 -9.40 0.86 -5.89
N SER A 114 -10.11 1.49 -6.84
CA SER A 114 -9.55 1.82 -8.18
C SER A 114 -8.33 2.74 -8.13
N ASP A 115 -8.05 3.39 -7.01
CA ASP A 115 -6.84 4.19 -6.79
C ASP A 115 -5.61 3.33 -6.40
N LEU A 116 -5.80 2.04 -6.07
CA LEU A 116 -4.74 1.10 -5.68
C LEU A 116 -3.54 1.10 -6.63
N PRO A 117 -3.72 0.99 -7.96
CA PRO A 117 -2.60 0.96 -8.89
C PRO A 117 -1.75 2.23 -8.84
N GLY A 118 -2.37 3.38 -8.55
CA GLY A 118 -1.68 4.66 -8.40
C GLY A 118 -0.73 4.68 -7.20
N VAL A 119 -1.18 4.20 -6.05
CA VAL A 119 -0.33 4.12 -4.86
C VAL A 119 0.82 3.14 -5.07
N LEU A 120 0.53 1.96 -5.60
CA LEU A 120 1.55 0.95 -5.90
C LEU A 120 2.60 1.47 -6.89
N SER A 121 2.15 2.12 -7.98
CA SER A 121 3.05 2.74 -8.97
C SER A 121 3.92 3.82 -8.34
N GLY A 122 3.34 4.71 -7.53
CA GLY A 122 4.08 5.76 -6.85
C GLY A 122 5.19 5.19 -5.96
N LEU A 123 4.88 4.18 -5.15
CA LEU A 123 5.85 3.51 -4.28
C LEU A 123 6.91 2.73 -5.06
N GLN A 124 6.51 2.10 -6.16
CA GLN A 124 7.42 1.36 -7.05
C GLN A 124 8.45 2.30 -7.69
N ASN A 125 8.02 3.51 -8.08
CA ASN A 125 8.82 4.50 -8.77
C ASN A 125 9.37 5.60 -7.83
N MET A 126 9.20 5.46 -6.52
CA MET A 126 9.74 6.37 -5.52
C MET A 126 11.26 6.41 -5.61
N GLY A 127 11.81 7.60 -5.73
CA GLY A 127 13.27 7.80 -5.78
C GLY A 127 13.97 7.37 -4.49
N PRO A 128 15.30 7.30 -4.52
CA PRO A 128 16.07 7.06 -3.31
C PRO A 128 15.87 8.22 -2.32
N GLY A 129 15.89 7.91 -1.02
CA GLY A 129 15.93 8.92 0.04
C GLY A 129 17.19 9.80 -0.04
N GLN A 130 17.23 10.88 0.76
CA GLN A 130 18.35 11.85 0.71
C GLN A 130 19.71 11.19 0.92
N GLU A 131 19.81 10.19 1.78
CA GLU A 131 21.05 9.45 2.05
C GLU A 131 21.51 8.58 0.88
N GLU A 132 20.60 8.17 0.01
CA GLU A 132 20.85 7.28 -1.12
C GLU A 132 21.10 8.03 -2.44
N GLN A 133 20.88 9.34 -2.49
CA GLN A 133 21.05 10.16 -3.71
C GLN A 133 22.47 10.11 -4.32
N VAL A 134 23.45 9.65 -3.57
CA VAL A 134 24.83 9.47 -4.05
C VAL A 134 24.95 8.32 -5.04
N TYR A 135 23.99 7.39 -5.08
CA TYR A 135 24.03 6.20 -5.92
C TYR A 135 23.06 6.31 -7.09
N HIS A 136 23.43 7.04 -8.13
CA HIS A 136 22.62 7.28 -9.34
C HIS A 136 22.05 6.02 -10.01
N LEU A 137 22.62 4.85 -9.77
CA LEU A 137 22.13 3.58 -10.32
C LEU A 137 20.88 3.06 -9.63
N ALA A 138 20.65 3.38 -8.36
CA ALA A 138 19.49 2.93 -7.61
C ALA A 138 18.20 3.67 -8.01
N ALA A 139 18.32 4.89 -8.56
CA ALA A 139 17.18 5.71 -8.95
C ALA A 139 16.33 5.13 -10.09
N ASN A 140 16.86 4.19 -10.86
CA ASN A 140 16.19 3.60 -12.02
C ASN A 140 15.72 2.14 -11.79
N ILE A 141 15.88 1.62 -10.57
CA ILE A 141 15.43 0.27 -10.24
C ILE A 141 14.12 0.38 -9.46
N PRO A 142 13.00 -0.14 -10.00
CA PRO A 142 11.73 -0.11 -9.29
C PRO A 142 11.82 -0.81 -7.94
N ASN A 143 11.20 -0.22 -6.90
CA ASN A 143 11.06 -0.89 -5.62
C ASN A 143 10.15 -2.13 -5.76
N ARG A 144 10.49 -3.19 -5.05
CA ARG A 144 9.58 -4.31 -4.86
C ARG A 144 8.57 -3.92 -3.79
N VAL A 145 7.34 -3.67 -4.21
CA VAL A 145 6.26 -3.25 -3.30
C VAL A 145 5.50 -4.47 -2.82
N GLY A 146 5.40 -4.65 -1.50
CA GLY A 146 4.47 -5.60 -0.88
C GLY A 146 3.13 -4.92 -0.64
N LEU A 147 2.04 -5.63 -0.82
CA LEU A 147 0.68 -5.18 -0.58
C LEU A 147 0.04 -6.00 0.53
N ILE A 148 -0.51 -5.34 1.54
CA ILE A 148 -1.50 -5.92 2.45
C ILE A 148 -2.82 -5.25 2.13
N TYR A 149 -3.79 -6.03 1.69
CA TYR A 149 -5.08 -5.56 1.19
C TYR A 149 -6.18 -5.94 2.18
N PHE A 150 -6.58 -4.98 3.03
CA PHE A 150 -7.67 -5.12 3.99
C PHE A 150 -8.99 -4.75 3.33
N ASP A 151 -9.86 -5.74 3.17
CA ASP A 151 -11.14 -5.60 2.50
C ASP A 151 -12.03 -6.80 2.87
N ALA A 152 -13.35 -6.60 2.94
CA ALA A 152 -14.29 -7.70 3.02
C ALA A 152 -14.30 -8.58 1.76
N HIS A 153 -13.91 -8.00 0.63
CA HIS A 153 -13.81 -8.61 -0.69
C HIS A 153 -12.35 -8.91 -1.04
N ALA A 154 -12.09 -9.64 -2.09
CA ALA A 154 -10.72 -9.93 -2.53
C ALA A 154 -10.25 -9.02 -3.66
N ASP A 155 -11.17 -8.45 -4.42
CA ASP A 155 -10.94 -7.64 -5.62
C ASP A 155 -9.98 -8.27 -6.63
N VAL A 156 -10.01 -9.62 -6.65
CA VAL A 156 -9.20 -10.46 -7.55
C VAL A 156 -10.01 -10.87 -8.79
N ASN A 157 -11.25 -10.39 -8.93
CA ASN A 157 -12.04 -10.67 -10.11
C ASN A 157 -11.38 -10.11 -11.39
N THR A 158 -11.67 -10.76 -12.50
CA THR A 158 -11.36 -10.29 -13.85
C THR A 158 -12.66 -10.11 -14.63
N PRO A 159 -12.68 -9.51 -15.82
CA PRO A 159 -13.87 -9.42 -16.66
C PRO A 159 -14.53 -10.79 -16.93
N GLU A 160 -13.77 -11.89 -16.87
CA GLU A 160 -14.25 -13.24 -17.09
C GLU A 160 -14.84 -13.89 -15.84
N THR A 161 -14.49 -13.42 -14.64
CA THR A 161 -14.90 -14.02 -13.37
C THR A 161 -15.97 -13.22 -12.64
N THR A 162 -15.97 -11.89 -12.78
CA THR A 162 -16.87 -10.99 -12.05
C THR A 162 -18.34 -11.25 -12.36
N LEU A 163 -19.18 -11.19 -11.32
CA LEU A 163 -20.63 -11.23 -11.45
C LEU A 163 -21.24 -9.83 -11.59
N SER A 164 -20.62 -8.81 -11.02
CA SER A 164 -21.12 -7.43 -10.99
C SER A 164 -20.64 -6.55 -12.16
N GLY A 165 -19.44 -6.85 -12.70
CA GLY A 165 -18.75 -5.99 -13.65
C GLY A 165 -18.20 -4.71 -13.03
N MET A 166 -18.17 -4.60 -11.70
CA MET A 166 -17.64 -3.42 -10.99
C MET A 166 -16.12 -3.33 -11.12
N TYR A 167 -15.62 -2.13 -11.38
CA TYR A 167 -14.18 -1.87 -11.46
C TYR A 167 -13.48 -2.13 -10.12
N GLY A 168 -14.06 -1.63 -9.02
CA GLY A 168 -13.53 -1.80 -7.68
C GLY A 168 -13.42 -3.27 -7.22
N GLY A 169 -14.05 -4.22 -7.89
CA GLY A 169 -13.90 -5.66 -7.62
C GLY A 169 -12.76 -6.33 -8.39
N MET A 170 -11.87 -5.57 -9.04
CA MET A 170 -10.83 -6.10 -9.95
C MET A 170 -9.45 -5.47 -9.73
N ASP A 171 -9.28 -4.64 -8.72
CA ASP A 171 -8.10 -3.79 -8.58
C ASP A 171 -6.85 -4.58 -8.16
N VAL A 172 -7.01 -5.60 -7.32
CA VAL A 172 -5.92 -6.53 -6.97
C VAL A 172 -5.52 -7.38 -8.18
N ALA A 173 -6.49 -7.84 -8.98
CA ALA A 173 -6.19 -8.57 -10.21
C ALA A 173 -5.44 -7.70 -11.23
N LEU A 174 -5.82 -6.43 -11.36
CA LEU A 174 -5.09 -5.46 -12.21
C LEU A 174 -3.67 -5.25 -11.69
N ALA A 175 -3.49 -5.03 -10.40
CA ALA A 175 -2.18 -4.85 -9.78
C ALA A 175 -1.28 -6.09 -9.96
N ALA A 176 -1.86 -7.29 -9.93
CA ALA A 176 -1.17 -8.55 -10.17
C ALA A 176 -0.91 -8.85 -11.67
N GLY A 177 -1.38 -7.98 -12.59
CA GLY A 177 -1.20 -8.17 -14.03
C GLY A 177 -2.04 -9.30 -14.63
N LEU A 178 -3.18 -9.62 -14.03
CA LEU A 178 -4.06 -10.68 -14.51
C LEU A 178 -4.97 -10.22 -15.65
N TYR A 179 -5.17 -8.92 -15.80
CA TYR A 179 -5.94 -8.32 -16.89
C TYR A 179 -5.61 -6.83 -17.06
N ASN A 180 -6.07 -6.22 -18.16
CA ASN A 180 -6.04 -4.77 -18.46
C ASN A 180 -4.65 -4.11 -18.30
N ASP A 181 -3.63 -4.70 -18.91
CA ASP A 181 -2.27 -4.15 -18.89
C ASP A 181 -2.19 -2.70 -19.34
N ASN A 182 -3.05 -2.25 -20.27
CA ASN A 182 -3.05 -0.86 -20.72
C ASN A 182 -3.35 0.11 -19.58
N ASN A 183 -4.35 -0.19 -18.73
CA ASN A 183 -4.68 0.65 -17.59
C ASN A 183 -3.51 0.66 -16.58
N ARG A 184 -2.99 -0.51 -16.23
CA ARG A 184 -1.83 -0.65 -15.36
C ARG A 184 -0.62 0.15 -15.85
N LEU A 185 -0.30 0.08 -17.16
CA LEU A 185 0.82 0.82 -17.74
C LEU A 185 0.59 2.34 -17.80
N ILE A 186 -0.66 2.79 -17.99
CA ILE A 186 -0.99 4.23 -17.90
C ILE A 186 -0.68 4.76 -16.51
N THR A 187 -0.99 4.00 -15.46
CA THR A 187 -0.65 4.40 -14.09
C THR A 187 0.85 4.36 -13.79
N GLY A 188 1.63 3.71 -14.64
CA GLY A 188 3.07 3.52 -14.46
C GLY A 188 3.44 2.35 -13.56
N LEU A 189 2.50 1.47 -13.21
CA LEU A 189 2.76 0.25 -12.44
C LEU A 189 3.36 -0.82 -13.35
N ASP A 190 4.68 -0.88 -13.39
CA ASP A 190 5.45 -1.82 -14.21
C ASP A 190 6.79 -2.17 -13.55
N PRO A 191 7.07 -3.45 -13.26
CA PRO A 191 6.25 -4.64 -13.48
C PRO A 191 5.01 -4.76 -12.58
N PRO A 192 4.04 -5.65 -12.91
CA PRO A 192 2.94 -5.97 -11.99
C PRO A 192 3.47 -6.64 -10.71
N LEU A 193 2.67 -6.63 -9.65
CA LEU A 193 3.04 -7.29 -8.40
C LEU A 193 2.92 -8.82 -8.54
N PRO A 194 3.97 -9.59 -8.24
CA PRO A 194 3.81 -11.04 -8.08
C PRO A 194 2.76 -11.35 -6.99
N PRO A 195 1.91 -12.38 -7.14
CA PRO A 195 0.97 -12.78 -6.09
C PRO A 195 1.63 -13.03 -4.73
N SER A 196 2.88 -13.52 -4.71
CA SER A 196 3.67 -13.70 -3.47
C SER A 196 3.99 -12.39 -2.73
N TYR A 197 3.82 -11.21 -3.36
CA TYR A 197 3.99 -9.91 -2.71
C TYR A 197 2.66 -9.35 -2.18
N ILE A 198 1.57 -10.07 -2.37
CA ILE A 198 0.23 -9.67 -1.98
C ILE A 198 -0.24 -10.56 -0.83
N LEU A 199 -0.77 -9.93 0.19
CA LEU A 199 -1.46 -10.54 1.32
C LEU A 199 -2.88 -10.00 1.35
N LEU A 200 -3.86 -10.87 1.16
CA LEU A 200 -5.27 -10.55 1.34
C LEU A 200 -5.62 -10.63 2.82
N ALA A 201 -6.34 -9.66 3.33
CA ALA A 201 -6.64 -9.56 4.76
C ALA A 201 -8.14 -9.36 4.99
N ASP A 202 -8.75 -10.29 5.71
CA ASP A 202 -10.17 -10.29 6.07
C ASP A 202 -11.15 -10.58 4.93
N VAL A 203 -10.69 -11.21 3.86
CA VAL A 203 -11.56 -11.61 2.74
C VAL A 203 -12.61 -12.61 3.23
N ARG A 204 -13.89 -12.23 3.19
CA ARG A 204 -15.01 -13.01 3.71
C ARG A 204 -16.28 -13.01 2.85
N ASP A 205 -16.34 -12.12 1.84
CA ASP A 205 -17.41 -12.07 0.83
C ASP A 205 -16.79 -12.11 -0.57
N THR A 206 -16.85 -13.26 -1.21
CA THR A 206 -16.17 -13.54 -2.49
C THR A 206 -17.07 -14.25 -3.48
N ASP A 207 -16.88 -13.95 -4.74
CA ASP A 207 -17.52 -14.70 -5.85
C ASP A 207 -16.91 -16.11 -6.00
N PRO A 208 -17.69 -17.15 -6.36
CA PRO A 208 -17.16 -18.51 -6.49
C PRO A 208 -15.98 -18.67 -7.45
N ARG A 209 -15.98 -17.92 -8.57
CA ARG A 209 -14.87 -17.95 -9.54
C ARG A 209 -13.64 -17.15 -9.07
N GLU A 210 -13.87 -16.21 -8.19
CA GLU A 210 -12.82 -15.44 -7.54
C GLU A 210 -12.06 -16.32 -6.55
N VAL A 211 -12.76 -17.15 -5.77
CA VAL A 211 -12.14 -18.18 -4.90
C VAL A 211 -11.22 -19.10 -5.69
N GLU A 212 -11.69 -19.62 -6.84
CA GLU A 212 -10.88 -20.47 -7.72
C GLU A 212 -9.61 -19.73 -8.21
N LEU A 213 -9.70 -18.42 -8.47
CA LEU A 213 -8.59 -17.61 -8.91
C LEU A 213 -7.59 -17.37 -7.78
N ILE A 214 -8.07 -17.05 -6.57
CA ILE A 214 -7.26 -16.89 -5.36
C ILE A 214 -6.45 -18.15 -5.10
N GLU A 215 -7.09 -19.33 -5.10
CA GLU A 215 -6.42 -20.61 -4.90
C GLU A 215 -5.39 -20.93 -5.99
N ARG A 216 -5.73 -20.71 -7.25
CA ARG A 216 -4.85 -20.96 -8.40
C ARG A 216 -3.62 -20.08 -8.37
N MET A 217 -3.76 -18.81 -7.97
CA MET A 217 -2.67 -17.84 -7.91
C MET A 217 -1.89 -17.92 -6.60
N GLN A 218 -2.37 -18.70 -5.65
CA GLN A 218 -1.74 -18.91 -4.34
C GLN A 218 -1.55 -17.60 -3.55
N PHE A 219 -2.59 -16.77 -3.51
CA PHE A 219 -2.56 -15.61 -2.63
C PHE A 219 -2.56 -16.05 -1.16
N GLU A 220 -1.71 -15.42 -0.36
CA GLU A 220 -1.74 -15.59 1.09
C GLU A 220 -2.90 -14.81 1.70
N ILE A 221 -3.49 -15.36 2.78
CA ILE A 221 -4.65 -14.75 3.44
C ILE A 221 -4.45 -14.75 4.95
N ILE A 222 -4.83 -13.65 5.61
CA ILE A 222 -5.08 -13.60 7.05
C ILE A 222 -6.57 -13.37 7.31
N SER A 223 -7.08 -14.04 8.33
CA SER A 223 -8.50 -14.01 8.69
C SER A 223 -8.86 -12.83 9.59
N THR A 224 -10.16 -12.58 9.77
CA THR A 224 -10.69 -11.65 10.76
C THR A 224 -10.19 -11.96 12.17
N ASP A 225 -10.11 -13.23 12.53
CA ASP A 225 -9.62 -13.67 13.84
C ASP A 225 -8.12 -13.40 14.00
N ASP A 226 -7.32 -13.55 12.94
CA ASP A 226 -5.91 -13.16 12.96
C ASP A 226 -5.75 -11.67 13.26
N ILE A 227 -6.59 -10.82 12.66
CA ILE A 227 -6.59 -9.37 12.86
C ILE A 227 -6.99 -9.03 14.30
N ARG A 228 -8.11 -9.57 14.79
CA ARG A 228 -8.64 -9.31 16.14
C ARG A 228 -7.68 -9.71 17.22
N THR A 229 -7.01 -10.86 17.06
CA THR A 229 -6.10 -11.42 18.06
C THR A 229 -4.64 -11.02 17.86
N GLN A 230 -4.32 -10.34 16.74
CA GLN A 230 -2.94 -10.04 16.34
C GLN A 230 -2.07 -11.30 16.37
N SER A 231 -2.57 -12.37 15.73
CA SER A 231 -2.04 -13.71 15.82
C SER A 231 -0.60 -13.84 15.31
N GLU A 232 0.05 -14.95 15.64
CA GLU A 232 1.37 -15.30 15.11
C GLU A 232 1.38 -15.37 13.56
N ASN A 233 0.21 -15.60 12.92
CA ASN A 233 0.10 -15.59 11.47
C ASN A 233 0.35 -14.16 10.90
N VAL A 234 -0.14 -13.11 11.55
CA VAL A 234 0.15 -11.72 11.15
C VAL A 234 1.66 -11.48 11.18
N HIS A 235 2.35 -11.89 12.26
CA HIS A 235 3.80 -11.78 12.38
C HIS A 235 4.54 -12.57 11.30
N ALA A 236 4.10 -13.80 11.00
CA ALA A 236 4.70 -14.64 9.97
C ALA A 236 4.57 -14.00 8.58
N GLN A 237 3.41 -13.43 8.24
CA GLN A 237 3.18 -12.76 6.97
C GLN A 237 3.97 -11.46 6.86
N MET A 238 4.06 -10.66 7.93
CA MET A 238 4.88 -9.46 7.95
C MET A 238 6.37 -9.76 7.75
N LYS A 239 6.87 -10.82 8.38
CA LYS A 239 8.24 -11.28 8.18
C LYS A 239 8.46 -11.72 6.73
N ARG A 240 7.56 -12.53 6.17
CA ARG A 240 7.60 -13.00 4.78
C ARG A 240 7.64 -11.82 3.79
N LEU A 241 6.72 -10.86 3.91
CA LEU A 241 6.71 -9.68 3.04
C LEU A 241 7.97 -8.83 3.21
N SER A 242 8.45 -8.67 4.45
CA SER A 242 9.68 -7.92 4.71
C SER A 242 10.93 -8.56 4.08
N GLU A 243 10.97 -9.87 3.94
CA GLU A 243 12.07 -10.58 3.26
C GLU A 243 11.96 -10.45 1.72
N LEU A 244 10.76 -10.39 1.17
CA LEU A 244 10.51 -10.41 -0.26
C LEU A 244 10.55 -9.01 -0.92
N THR A 245 10.24 -7.95 -0.18
CA THR A 245 9.96 -6.63 -0.74
C THR A 245 10.86 -5.54 -0.14
N ASP A 246 10.85 -4.35 -0.73
CA ASP A 246 11.64 -3.20 -0.29
C ASP A 246 10.79 -2.22 0.54
N VAL A 247 9.50 -2.15 0.23
CA VAL A 247 8.50 -1.33 0.90
C VAL A 247 7.18 -2.10 0.98
N ILE A 248 6.40 -1.90 2.04
CA ILE A 248 5.08 -2.54 2.21
C ILE A 248 4.03 -1.43 2.29
N TYR A 249 3.02 -1.56 1.46
CA TYR A 249 1.82 -0.73 1.41
C TYR A 249 0.65 -1.46 2.06
N ILE A 250 -0.07 -0.76 2.92
CA ILE A 250 -1.27 -1.23 3.56
C ILE A 250 -2.45 -0.48 2.94
N HIS A 251 -3.25 -1.19 2.15
CA HIS A 251 -4.50 -0.69 1.58
C HIS A 251 -5.66 -1.10 2.47
N ILE A 252 -6.60 -0.19 2.71
CA ILE A 252 -7.80 -0.45 3.51
C ILE A 252 -9.01 0.04 2.73
N ASP A 253 -9.85 -0.89 2.25
CA ASP A 253 -11.24 -0.56 1.94
C ASP A 253 -12.01 -0.48 3.25
N MET A 254 -12.80 0.58 3.41
CA MET A 254 -13.51 0.81 4.67
C MET A 254 -14.62 -0.22 4.94
N ASP A 255 -15.05 -0.99 3.94
CA ASP A 255 -16.04 -2.06 4.14
C ASP A 255 -15.48 -3.30 4.83
N VAL A 256 -14.15 -3.38 5.02
CA VAL A 256 -13.53 -4.35 5.91
C VAL A 256 -14.06 -4.25 7.34
N LEU A 257 -14.50 -3.06 7.77
CA LEU A 257 -14.95 -2.82 9.13
C LEU A 257 -16.34 -3.41 9.40
N ALA A 258 -16.64 -3.52 10.70
CA ALA A 258 -17.97 -3.85 11.17
C ALA A 258 -19.01 -2.89 10.54
N PRO A 259 -20.13 -3.40 10.00
CA PRO A 259 -21.11 -2.60 9.27
C PRO A 259 -21.65 -1.39 10.04
N GLU A 260 -21.67 -1.48 11.38
CA GLU A 260 -22.14 -0.41 12.26
C GLU A 260 -21.25 0.84 12.21
N GLU A 261 -19.96 0.69 11.91
CA GLU A 261 -19.01 1.81 11.79
C GLU A 261 -18.98 2.42 10.40
N VAL A 262 -19.50 1.72 9.40
CA VAL A 262 -19.50 2.12 7.98
C VAL A 262 -20.87 1.95 7.34
N SER A 263 -21.92 2.24 8.09
CA SER A 263 -23.32 1.98 7.69
C SER A 263 -23.76 2.64 6.39
N GLY A 264 -23.07 3.69 5.94
CA GLY A 264 -23.28 4.33 4.65
C GLY A 264 -22.54 3.71 3.48
N HIS A 265 -21.71 2.69 3.72
CA HIS A 265 -21.05 1.93 2.67
C HIS A 265 -22.04 1.00 1.98
N GLY A 266 -21.96 0.92 0.64
CA GLY A 266 -22.94 0.13 -0.14
C GLY A 266 -22.66 -1.39 -0.18
N LEU A 267 -21.49 -1.82 0.27
CA LEU A 267 -20.97 -3.18 0.09
C LEU A 267 -20.49 -3.80 1.42
N THR A 268 -21.08 -3.40 2.54
CA THR A 268 -20.69 -3.96 3.86
C THR A 268 -20.96 -5.47 3.93
N ALA A 269 -20.01 -6.21 4.52
CA ALA A 269 -20.16 -7.61 4.86
C ALA A 269 -20.19 -7.81 6.39
N PRO A 270 -20.93 -8.80 6.92
CA PRO A 270 -21.01 -9.04 8.37
C PRO A 270 -19.68 -9.53 8.93
N ASP A 271 -19.57 -9.46 10.26
CA ASP A 271 -18.47 -10.04 11.05
C ASP A 271 -17.08 -9.40 10.83
N GLY A 272 -16.99 -8.20 10.26
CA GLY A 272 -15.74 -7.45 10.16
C GLY A 272 -15.18 -7.00 11.51
N PRO A 273 -13.89 -6.66 11.61
CA PRO A 273 -13.30 -6.09 12.81
C PRO A 273 -13.87 -4.69 13.07
N THR A 274 -13.88 -4.28 14.33
CA THR A 274 -14.05 -2.87 14.68
C THR A 274 -12.85 -2.04 14.22
N SER A 275 -13.03 -0.74 14.02
CA SER A 275 -11.92 0.15 13.70
C SER A 275 -10.84 0.18 14.80
N GLN A 276 -11.18 -0.12 16.05
CA GLN A 276 -10.20 -0.24 17.11
C GLN A 276 -9.38 -1.53 16.98
N GLU A 277 -10.03 -2.68 16.74
CA GLU A 277 -9.32 -3.96 16.53
C GLU A 277 -8.36 -3.87 15.34
N LEU A 278 -8.81 -3.27 14.23
CA LEU A 278 -7.96 -3.07 13.07
C LEU A 278 -6.84 -2.06 13.34
N ALA A 279 -7.10 -0.96 14.06
CA ALA A 279 -6.07 0.01 14.42
C ALA A 279 -4.98 -0.60 15.32
N ASP A 280 -5.34 -1.53 16.20
CA ASP A 280 -4.38 -2.24 17.05
C ASP A 280 -3.53 -3.23 16.21
N CYS A 281 -4.13 -3.89 15.21
CA CYS A 281 -3.40 -4.70 14.25
C CYS A 281 -2.46 -3.85 13.38
N LEU A 282 -2.90 -2.68 12.93
CA LEU A 282 -2.06 -1.74 12.20
C LEU A 282 -0.89 -1.24 13.04
N GLU A 283 -1.10 -0.99 14.33
CA GLU A 283 -0.03 -0.63 15.25
C GLU A 283 1.05 -1.72 15.33
N LEU A 284 0.68 -2.99 15.28
CA LEU A 284 1.62 -4.11 15.17
C LEU A 284 2.33 -4.13 13.81
N ILE A 285 1.58 -4.04 12.71
CA ILE A 285 2.11 -4.08 11.34
C ILE A 285 3.13 -2.96 11.10
N PHE A 286 2.84 -1.75 11.56
CA PHE A 286 3.71 -0.60 11.34
C PHE A 286 4.93 -0.55 12.27
N GLN A 287 5.11 -1.50 13.18
CA GLN A 287 6.39 -1.71 13.86
C GLN A 287 7.44 -2.33 12.92
N TYR A 288 7.01 -3.00 11.85
CA TYR A 288 7.94 -3.51 10.83
C TYR A 288 8.46 -2.36 9.98
N PRO A 289 9.79 -2.17 9.87
CA PRO A 289 10.36 -0.98 9.24
C PRO A 289 9.95 -0.75 7.78
N LYS A 290 9.63 -1.81 7.05
CA LYS A 290 9.23 -1.72 5.64
C LYS A 290 7.77 -1.33 5.43
N ALA A 291 6.91 -1.33 6.46
CA ALA A 291 5.55 -0.79 6.39
C ALA A 291 5.63 0.74 6.36
N ALA A 292 5.53 1.35 5.19
CA ALA A 292 5.82 2.78 5.00
C ALA A 292 4.68 3.59 4.38
N ALA A 293 3.59 2.93 3.99
CA ALA A 293 2.45 3.60 3.39
C ALA A 293 1.12 2.97 3.83
N ILE A 294 0.13 3.80 4.07
CA ILE A 294 -1.26 3.42 4.35
C ILE A 294 -2.19 4.17 3.42
N GLY A 295 -3.16 3.47 2.83
CA GLY A 295 -4.22 4.05 2.03
C GLY A 295 -5.58 3.74 2.63
N ILE A 296 -6.45 4.74 2.70
CA ILE A 296 -7.85 4.62 3.14
C ILE A 296 -8.73 4.87 1.93
N ALA A 297 -9.48 3.87 1.52
CA ALA A 297 -10.36 3.89 0.35
C ALA A 297 -11.84 3.74 0.74
N SER A 298 -12.74 4.16 -0.14
CA SER A 298 -14.18 3.91 -0.06
C SER A 298 -14.86 4.43 1.21
N THR A 299 -14.30 5.46 1.87
CA THR A 299 -14.86 6.01 3.11
C THR A 299 -16.22 6.68 2.86
N PRO A 300 -17.30 6.27 3.54
CA PRO A 300 -18.56 7.03 3.52
C PRO A 300 -18.37 8.47 4.02
N TYR A 301 -19.07 9.42 3.40
CA TYR A 301 -19.00 10.83 3.77
C TYR A 301 -20.32 11.57 3.45
N GLY A 302 -20.47 12.79 3.97
CA GLY A 302 -21.63 13.62 3.78
C GLY A 302 -22.92 12.95 4.28
N PRO A 303 -24.01 12.88 3.49
CA PRO A 303 -25.26 12.23 3.90
C PRO A 303 -25.14 10.72 4.17
N ARG A 304 -24.08 10.06 3.71
CA ARG A 304 -23.83 8.65 3.97
C ARG A 304 -23.12 8.39 5.30
N ASP A 305 -22.63 9.44 5.96
CA ASP A 305 -21.97 9.35 7.26
C ASP A 305 -22.40 10.51 8.17
N PRO A 306 -23.69 10.60 8.52
CA PRO A 306 -24.26 11.73 9.25
C PRO A 306 -23.67 11.86 10.66
N ASP A 307 -23.33 10.74 11.27
CA ASP A 307 -22.80 10.66 12.64
C ASP A 307 -21.26 10.65 12.68
N HIS A 308 -20.60 10.82 11.55
CA HIS A 308 -19.15 10.88 11.37
C HIS A 308 -18.40 9.59 11.74
N LEU A 309 -19.08 8.46 11.92
CA LEU A 309 -18.48 7.21 12.39
C LEU A 309 -17.41 6.68 11.43
N SER A 310 -17.71 6.69 10.12
CA SER A 310 -16.76 6.20 9.11
C SER A 310 -15.52 7.07 9.02
N ARG A 311 -15.66 8.38 9.09
CA ARG A 311 -14.53 9.32 9.06
C ARG A 311 -13.68 9.23 10.33
N GLN A 312 -14.30 9.07 11.50
CA GLN A 312 -13.59 8.84 12.77
C GLN A 312 -12.87 7.50 12.77
N ALA A 313 -13.47 6.46 12.19
CA ALA A 313 -12.81 5.18 11.98
C ALA A 313 -11.57 5.35 11.08
N ALA A 314 -11.68 6.06 9.94
CA ALA A 314 -10.55 6.34 9.05
C ALA A 314 -9.39 7.04 9.79
N VAL A 315 -9.69 8.07 10.60
CA VAL A 315 -8.68 8.76 11.43
C VAL A 315 -8.03 7.81 12.41
N ARG A 316 -8.82 6.95 13.09
CA ARG A 316 -8.33 5.95 14.06
C ARG A 316 -7.37 4.96 13.43
N LEU A 317 -7.65 4.50 12.20
CA LEU A 317 -6.78 3.58 11.47
C LEU A 317 -5.41 4.21 11.17
N VAL A 318 -5.39 5.46 10.67
CA VAL A 318 -4.12 6.17 10.43
C VAL A 318 -3.36 6.43 11.72
N GLN A 319 -4.04 6.75 12.84
CA GLN A 319 -3.41 6.84 14.15
C GLN A 319 -2.77 5.51 14.59
N GLY A 320 -3.42 4.37 14.31
CA GLY A 320 -2.86 3.04 14.57
C GLY A 320 -1.53 2.84 13.85
N ALA A 321 -1.48 3.18 12.56
CA ALA A 321 -0.25 3.12 11.77
C ALA A 321 0.87 3.99 12.38
N LEU A 322 0.58 5.25 12.72
CA LEU A 322 1.58 6.16 13.31
C LEU A 322 2.06 5.67 14.68
N ARG A 323 1.17 5.13 15.53
CA ARG A 323 1.58 4.54 16.82
C ARG A 323 2.54 3.37 16.62
N GLY A 324 2.33 2.56 15.57
CA GLY A 324 3.25 1.48 15.22
C GLY A 324 4.64 1.99 14.82
N VAL A 325 4.70 3.03 13.96
CA VAL A 325 5.97 3.68 13.59
C VAL A 325 6.70 4.21 14.83
N ASN A 326 5.99 4.86 15.74
CA ASN A 326 6.57 5.41 16.98
C ASN A 326 7.12 4.34 17.94
N LYS A 327 6.77 3.06 17.75
CA LYS A 327 7.27 1.92 18.56
C LYS A 327 8.47 1.21 17.92
N ARG A 328 8.93 1.63 16.76
CA ARG A 328 10.14 1.08 16.13
C ARG A 328 11.35 1.32 17.01
N THR A 329 12.18 0.30 17.13
CA THR A 329 13.41 0.31 17.95
C THR A 329 14.65 0.25 17.08
#